data_54ae3eb7632e056a6b7c5bc6f02f3201
#
_entry.id   54ae3eb7632e056a6b7c5bc6f02f3201
#
_cell.length_a   1.000
_cell.length_b   1.000
_cell.length_c   1.000
_cell.angle_alpha   90.00
_cell.angle_beta   90.00
_cell.angle_gamma   90.00
#
_symmetry.space_group_name_H-M   'P 1'
#
loop_
_entity.id
_entity.type
_entity.pdbx_description
1 polymer ?
#
loop_
_entity_poly.entity_id
_entity_poly.type
_entity_poly.pdbx_seq_one_letter_code
_entity_poly.pdbx_strand_id
1 'polypeptide(L)'
;MTIVENAVQSHVALWNAMDRESWIQLFSPHMVFEDPVGTPEKVGLDAVYKSWDRSFKPGRRWTLHPEHVVAAGNEAAVVMRNEGDLNGQKVIIRSIEIFIVDDSGLLVRIRSFFDQPTDFALSGYFTPERTE
;
A
#
# COMPACT_ATOMS: atom_id res chain seq x y z
N MET A 1 7.76 -20.82 -0.36
CA MET A 1 7.51 -19.36 -0.32
C MET A 1 7.89 -18.84 1.07
N THR A 2 8.61 -17.74 1.14
CA THR A 2 9.00 -17.16 2.44
C THR A 2 7.81 -16.50 3.12
N ILE A 3 7.98 -16.20 4.43
CA ILE A 3 6.92 -15.51 5.21
C ILE A 3 6.58 -14.16 4.60
N VAL A 4 7.60 -13.38 4.18
CA VAL A 4 7.35 -12.06 3.59
C VAL A 4 6.72 -12.18 2.19
N GLU A 5 7.08 -13.19 1.41
CA GLU A 5 6.42 -13.42 0.11
C GLU A 5 4.95 -13.76 0.30
N ASN A 6 4.62 -14.57 1.30
CA ASN A 6 3.22 -14.87 1.66
C ASN A 6 2.47 -13.60 2.06
N ALA A 7 3.10 -12.73 2.84
CA ALA A 7 2.48 -11.48 3.27
C ALA A 7 2.18 -10.56 2.07
N VAL A 8 3.12 -10.45 1.12
CA VAL A 8 2.92 -9.66 -0.11
C VAL A 8 1.79 -10.25 -0.94
N GLN A 9 1.78 -11.56 -1.12
CA GLN A 9 0.74 -12.23 -1.90
C GLN A 9 -0.64 -12.04 -1.28
N SER A 10 -0.75 -12.18 0.04
CA SER A 10 -2.01 -11.99 0.75
C SER A 10 -2.47 -10.54 0.68
N HIS A 11 -1.54 -9.59 0.83
CA HIS A 11 -1.84 -8.17 0.68
C HIS A 11 -2.47 -7.88 -0.69
N VAL A 12 -1.85 -8.36 -1.76
CA VAL A 12 -2.36 -8.13 -3.12
C VAL A 12 -3.72 -8.82 -3.32
N ALA A 13 -3.83 -10.08 -2.92
CA ALA A 13 -5.06 -10.86 -3.14
C ALA A 13 -6.26 -10.27 -2.39
N LEU A 14 -6.09 -9.94 -1.12
CA LEU A 14 -7.18 -9.42 -0.28
C LEU A 14 -7.55 -8.00 -0.68
N TRP A 15 -6.57 -7.18 -1.02
CA TRP A 15 -6.81 -5.84 -1.53
C TRP A 15 -7.64 -5.89 -2.82
N ASN A 16 -7.22 -6.71 -3.79
CA ASN A 16 -7.90 -6.82 -5.07
C ASN A 16 -9.29 -7.45 -4.95
N ALA A 17 -9.48 -8.33 -3.97
CA ALA A 17 -10.79 -8.92 -3.66
C ALA A 17 -11.69 -7.97 -2.88
N MET A 18 -11.19 -6.80 -2.46
CA MET A 18 -11.89 -5.83 -1.63
C MET A 18 -12.37 -6.43 -0.29
N ASP A 19 -11.57 -7.34 0.26
CA ASP A 19 -11.83 -7.96 1.57
C ASP A 19 -11.12 -7.17 2.67
N ARG A 20 -11.74 -6.07 3.08
CA ARG A 20 -11.19 -5.15 4.07
C ARG A 20 -10.87 -5.81 5.39
N GLU A 21 -11.78 -6.60 5.91
CA GLU A 21 -11.62 -7.20 7.24
C GLU A 21 -10.43 -8.15 7.31
N SER A 22 -10.27 -8.99 6.29
CA SER A 22 -9.13 -9.91 6.23
C SER A 22 -7.83 -9.17 5.95
N TRP A 23 -7.88 -8.13 5.10
CA TRP A 23 -6.69 -7.34 4.77
C TRP A 23 -6.11 -6.64 5.99
N ILE A 24 -6.97 -6.04 6.82
CA ILE A 24 -6.55 -5.34 8.04
C ILE A 24 -5.76 -6.26 8.97
N GLN A 25 -6.11 -7.53 9.02
CA GLN A 25 -5.46 -8.51 9.92
C GLN A 25 -4.04 -8.86 9.51
N LEU A 26 -3.58 -8.45 8.33
CA LEU A 26 -2.21 -8.68 7.89
C LEU A 26 -1.20 -7.76 8.60
N PHE A 27 -1.66 -6.72 9.28
CA PHE A 27 -0.82 -5.64 9.77
C PHE A 27 -0.62 -5.68 11.28
N SER A 28 0.61 -5.39 11.68
CA SER A 28 0.95 -5.18 13.09
C SER A 28 0.28 -3.92 13.62
N PRO A 29 -0.07 -3.88 14.94
CA PRO A 29 -0.48 -2.63 15.58
C PRO A 29 0.57 -1.52 15.52
N HIS A 30 1.83 -1.89 15.21
CA HIS A 30 2.95 -0.95 15.09
C HIS A 30 3.30 -0.63 13.64
N MET A 31 2.38 -0.89 12.72
CA MET A 31 2.60 -0.66 11.29
C MET A 31 3.00 0.78 11.00
N VAL A 32 3.97 0.95 10.08
CA VAL A 32 4.41 2.26 9.59
C VAL A 32 4.33 2.27 8.07
N PHE A 33 3.65 3.28 7.53
CA PHE A 33 3.63 3.54 6.09
C PHE A 33 4.49 4.76 5.76
N GLU A 34 5.34 4.62 4.75
CA GLU A 34 6.01 5.72 4.07
C GLU A 34 5.48 5.74 2.63
N ASP A 35 4.57 6.62 2.33
CA ASP A 35 3.78 6.53 1.10
C ASP A 35 3.56 7.91 0.46
N PRO A 36 4.50 8.39 -0.35
CA PRO A 36 5.83 7.81 -0.60
C PRO A 36 6.86 8.14 0.48
N VAL A 37 8.03 7.52 0.39
CA VAL A 37 9.17 7.86 1.23
C VAL A 37 9.47 9.35 1.08
N GLY A 38 9.77 10.01 2.21
CA GLY A 38 10.00 11.46 2.25
C GLY A 38 8.77 12.27 2.69
N THR A 39 7.59 11.65 2.75
CA THR A 39 6.41 12.25 3.37
C THR A 39 6.33 11.83 4.84
N PRO A 40 5.51 12.50 5.68
CA PRO A 40 5.35 12.09 7.07
C PRO A 40 4.91 10.64 7.21
N GLU A 41 5.54 9.92 8.12
CA GLU A 41 5.17 8.53 8.42
C GLU A 41 3.76 8.45 8.99
N LYS A 42 3.02 7.44 8.53
CA LYS A 42 1.68 7.13 9.04
C LYS A 42 1.79 5.87 9.88
N VAL A 43 1.36 5.93 11.13
CA VAL A 43 1.68 4.89 12.12
C VAL A 43 0.43 4.30 12.74
N GLY A 44 0.45 2.98 12.97
CA GLY A 44 -0.54 2.25 13.73
C GLY A 44 -1.71 1.74 12.91
N LEU A 45 -2.65 1.06 13.59
CA LEU A 45 -3.83 0.50 12.94
C LEU A 45 -4.75 1.57 12.36
N ASP A 46 -4.79 2.75 12.98
CA ASP A 46 -5.55 3.87 12.44
C ASP A 46 -5.05 4.24 11.04
N ALA A 47 -3.73 4.23 10.83
CA ALA A 47 -3.16 4.46 9.51
C ALA A 47 -3.53 3.36 8.52
N VAL A 48 -3.62 2.10 8.97
CA VAL A 48 -4.06 0.97 8.15
C VAL A 48 -5.50 1.19 7.68
N TYR A 49 -6.40 1.52 8.60
CA TYR A 49 -7.81 1.76 8.27
C TYR A 49 -7.96 2.93 7.29
N LYS A 50 -7.26 4.03 7.55
CA LYS A 50 -7.32 5.22 6.70
C LYS A 50 -6.76 4.97 5.31
N SER A 51 -5.71 4.17 5.20
CA SER A 51 -5.13 3.79 3.91
C SER A 51 -6.16 3.09 3.02
N TRP A 52 -6.88 2.12 3.57
CA TRP A 52 -7.95 1.44 2.85
C TRP A 52 -9.07 2.41 2.49
N ASP A 53 -9.60 3.10 3.48
CA ASP A 53 -10.78 3.94 3.30
C ASP A 53 -10.53 5.08 2.31
N ARG A 54 -9.32 5.62 2.29
CA ARG A 54 -8.93 6.64 1.30
C ARG A 54 -8.88 6.07 -0.12
N SER A 55 -8.42 4.84 -0.25
CA SER A 55 -8.25 4.18 -1.55
C SER A 55 -9.57 3.73 -2.18
N PHE A 56 -10.56 3.44 -1.35
CA PHE A 56 -11.85 2.89 -1.78
C PHE A 56 -13.03 3.82 -1.48
N LYS A 57 -12.80 5.12 -1.47
CA LYS A 57 -13.90 6.09 -1.41
C LYS A 57 -14.82 5.90 -2.61
N PRO A 58 -16.11 6.29 -2.51
CA PRO A 58 -17.01 6.20 -3.66
C PRO A 58 -16.38 6.82 -4.92
N GLY A 59 -16.40 6.04 -6.02
CA GLY A 59 -15.78 6.44 -7.27
C GLY A 59 -14.29 6.15 -7.37
N ARG A 60 -13.69 5.54 -6.36
CA ARG A 60 -12.26 5.20 -6.38
C ARG A 60 -12.06 3.72 -6.18
N ARG A 61 -11.17 3.15 -7.00
CA ARG A 61 -10.72 1.76 -6.83
C ARG A 61 -9.28 1.64 -7.30
N TRP A 62 -8.47 0.95 -6.50
CA TRP A 62 -7.09 0.63 -6.87
C TRP A 62 -6.93 -0.87 -6.94
N THR A 63 -6.30 -1.34 -8.02
CA THR A 63 -5.96 -2.74 -8.23
C THR A 63 -4.44 -2.85 -8.28
N LEU A 64 -3.89 -3.81 -7.57
CA LEU A 64 -2.44 -4.01 -7.44
C LEU A 64 -2.00 -5.15 -8.36
N HIS A 65 -0.94 -4.90 -9.13
CA HIS A 65 -0.35 -5.90 -10.03
C HIS A 65 1.15 -5.96 -9.77
N PRO A 66 1.63 -6.91 -8.93
CA PRO A 66 3.06 -7.07 -8.72
C PRO A 66 3.70 -7.60 -10.00
N GLU A 67 4.71 -6.88 -10.50
CA GLU A 67 5.41 -7.25 -11.71
C GLU A 67 6.71 -7.99 -11.41
N HIS A 68 7.30 -7.75 -10.26
CA HIS A 68 8.52 -8.43 -9.83
C HIS A 68 8.63 -8.38 -8.31
N VAL A 69 8.97 -9.51 -7.69
CA VAL A 69 9.11 -9.64 -6.24
C VAL A 69 10.46 -10.27 -5.94
N VAL A 70 11.25 -9.62 -5.10
CA VAL A 70 12.52 -10.18 -4.60
C VAL A 70 12.48 -10.13 -3.09
N ALA A 71 12.56 -11.30 -2.45
CA ALA A 71 12.57 -11.39 -1.00
C ALA A 71 13.98 -11.69 -0.50
N ALA A 72 14.36 -11.06 0.61
CA ALA A 72 15.61 -11.28 1.31
C ALA A 72 15.37 -11.08 2.81
N GLY A 73 15.64 -12.12 3.61
CA GLY A 73 15.36 -12.06 5.04
C GLY A 73 13.85 -11.84 5.30
N ASN A 74 13.54 -10.87 6.12
CA ASN A 74 12.16 -10.50 6.44
C ASN A 74 11.63 -9.34 5.58
N GLU A 75 12.29 -9.04 4.48
CA GLU A 75 11.92 -7.95 3.60
C GLU A 75 11.67 -8.43 2.16
N ALA A 76 10.82 -7.74 1.45
CA ALA A 76 10.61 -7.97 0.03
C ALA A 76 10.56 -6.64 -0.71
N ALA A 77 11.29 -6.58 -1.83
CA ALA A 77 11.22 -5.47 -2.76
C ALA A 77 10.29 -5.87 -3.90
N VAL A 78 9.32 -5.03 -4.19
CA VAL A 78 8.27 -5.32 -5.17
C VAL A 78 8.16 -4.18 -6.17
N VAL A 79 8.24 -4.52 -7.45
CA VAL A 79 7.84 -3.58 -8.51
C VAL A 79 6.33 -3.75 -8.67
N MET A 80 5.59 -2.69 -8.36
CA MET A 80 4.13 -2.74 -8.35
C MET A 80 3.55 -1.81 -9.42
N ARG A 81 2.64 -2.35 -10.23
CA ARG A 81 1.83 -1.52 -11.11
C ARG A 81 0.49 -1.30 -10.40
N ASN A 82 0.25 -0.06 -10.01
CA ASN A 82 -0.98 0.33 -9.33
C ASN A 82 -1.93 0.90 -10.38
N GLU A 83 -3.06 0.22 -10.57
CA GLU A 83 -4.08 0.64 -11.52
C GLU A 83 -5.25 1.25 -10.76
N GLY A 84 -5.45 2.54 -10.96
CA GLY A 84 -6.54 3.29 -10.33
C GLY A 84 -7.67 3.54 -11.30
N ASP A 85 -8.89 3.47 -10.78
CA ASP A 85 -10.09 3.96 -11.45
C ASP A 85 -10.64 5.07 -10.56
N LEU A 86 -10.57 6.32 -11.06
CA LEU A 86 -10.97 7.51 -10.32
C LEU A 86 -12.15 8.15 -11.08
N ASN A 87 -13.37 7.76 -10.68
CA ASN A 87 -14.60 8.24 -11.34
C ASN A 87 -14.61 7.95 -12.85
N GLY A 88 -14.16 6.75 -13.23
CA GLY A 88 -14.09 6.34 -14.63
C GLY A 88 -12.80 6.69 -15.35
N GLN A 89 -11.94 7.52 -14.74
CA GLN A 89 -10.63 7.83 -15.29
C GLN A 89 -9.61 6.80 -14.81
N LYS A 90 -8.98 6.11 -15.76
CA LYS A 90 -7.94 5.13 -15.43
C LYS A 90 -6.59 5.80 -15.30
N VAL A 91 -5.86 5.39 -14.26
CA VAL A 91 -4.54 5.92 -13.93
C VAL A 91 -3.63 4.76 -13.61
N ILE A 92 -2.40 4.79 -14.10
CA ILE A 92 -1.38 3.80 -13.77
C ILE A 92 -0.23 4.51 -13.07
N ILE A 93 0.11 4.02 -11.88
CA ILE A 93 1.29 4.47 -11.15
C ILE A 93 2.15 3.25 -10.88
N ARG A 94 3.40 3.29 -11.34
CA ARG A 94 4.38 2.28 -10.99
C ARG A 94 5.16 2.74 -9.78
N SER A 95 5.31 1.81 -8.84
CA SER A 95 6.07 2.05 -7.61
C SER A 95 7.05 0.91 -7.37
N ILE A 96 8.07 1.20 -6.57
CA ILE A 96 8.89 0.17 -5.94
C ILE A 96 8.55 0.23 -4.47
N GLU A 97 8.21 -0.92 -3.88
CA GLU A 97 7.76 -0.98 -2.50
C GLU A 97 8.59 -1.98 -1.73
N ILE A 98 8.97 -1.59 -0.51
CA ILE A 98 9.66 -2.49 0.42
C ILE A 98 8.67 -2.88 1.51
N PHE A 99 8.43 -4.19 1.62
CA PHE A 99 7.55 -4.77 2.64
C PHE A 99 8.41 -5.42 3.70
N ILE A 100 8.13 -5.15 4.96
CA ILE A 100 8.87 -5.72 6.09
C ILE A 100 7.88 -6.40 7.03
N VAL A 101 8.18 -7.64 7.40
CA VAL A 101 7.35 -8.41 8.35
C VAL A 101 8.11 -8.65 9.66
N ASP A 102 7.35 -8.86 10.74
CA ASP A 102 7.90 -9.32 12.01
C ASP A 102 7.99 -10.87 12.03
N ASP A 103 8.45 -11.42 13.15
CA ASP A 103 8.64 -12.86 13.29
C ASP A 103 7.34 -13.66 13.21
N SER A 104 6.20 -13.03 13.48
CA SER A 104 4.89 -13.68 13.34
C SER A 104 4.31 -13.56 11.92
N GLY A 105 4.96 -12.85 11.04
CA GLY A 105 4.52 -12.65 9.66
C GLY A 105 3.60 -11.45 9.45
N LEU A 106 3.39 -10.62 10.48
CA LEU A 106 2.61 -9.40 10.33
C LEU A 106 3.44 -8.31 9.65
N LEU A 107 2.80 -7.55 8.78
CA LEU A 107 3.42 -6.40 8.13
C LEU A 107 3.67 -5.30 9.16
N VAL A 108 4.93 -4.86 9.28
CA VAL A 108 5.34 -3.82 10.23
C VAL A 108 5.76 -2.53 9.54
N ARG A 109 6.11 -2.57 8.25
CA ARG A 109 6.49 -1.38 7.50
C ARG A 109 6.30 -1.64 6.01
N ILE A 110 5.76 -0.63 5.33
CA ILE A 110 5.75 -0.56 3.87
C ILE A 110 6.33 0.77 3.47
N ARG A 111 7.40 0.73 2.66
CA ARG A 111 8.07 1.91 2.13
C ARG A 111 7.82 1.95 0.64
N SER A 112 7.13 2.96 0.17
CA SER A 112 6.76 3.09 -1.24
C SER A 112 7.57 4.21 -1.89
N PHE A 113 8.07 3.95 -3.09
CA PHE A 113 8.83 4.90 -3.89
C PHE A 113 8.10 5.12 -5.20
N PHE A 114 7.59 6.31 -5.39
CA PHE A 114 6.97 6.73 -6.65
C PHE A 114 7.01 8.24 -6.75
N ASP A 115 7.00 8.74 -7.99
CA ASP A 115 6.89 10.16 -8.22
C ASP A 115 5.45 10.59 -7.97
N GLN A 116 5.28 11.65 -7.18
CA GLN A 116 3.94 12.17 -6.94
C GLN A 116 3.38 12.73 -8.25
N PRO A 117 2.13 12.37 -8.61
CA PRO A 117 1.52 12.89 -9.81
C PRO A 117 1.40 14.42 -9.76
N THR A 118 1.68 15.04 -10.89
CA THR A 118 1.44 16.48 -11.07
C THR A 118 0.04 16.76 -11.57
N ASP A 119 -0.71 15.75 -11.94
CA ASP A 119 -2.09 15.86 -12.36
C ASP A 119 -2.94 16.35 -11.18
N PHE A 120 -3.68 17.41 -11.40
CA PHE A 120 -4.49 18.05 -10.37
C PHE A 120 -5.51 17.08 -9.76
N ALA A 121 -6.10 16.21 -10.57
CA ALA A 121 -7.10 15.23 -10.11
C ALA A 121 -6.51 14.22 -9.11
N LEU A 122 -5.21 13.99 -9.16
CA LEU A 122 -4.51 13.01 -8.32
C LEU A 122 -3.74 13.65 -7.17
N SER A 123 -3.38 14.92 -7.29
CA SER A 123 -2.49 15.58 -6.32
C SER A 123 -3.05 15.52 -4.89
N GLY A 124 -4.35 15.74 -4.72
CA GLY A 124 -5.00 15.66 -3.42
C GLY A 124 -5.06 14.27 -2.83
N TYR A 125 -4.99 13.24 -3.67
CA TYR A 125 -4.98 11.84 -3.22
C TYR A 125 -3.66 11.46 -2.57
N PHE A 126 -2.55 11.88 -3.18
CA PHE A 126 -1.22 11.48 -2.73
C PHE A 126 -0.58 12.49 -1.77
N THR A 127 -1.14 13.67 -1.64
CA THR A 127 -0.65 14.64 -0.66
C THR A 127 -1.01 14.14 0.72
N PRO A 128 -0.05 14.06 1.66
CA PRO A 128 -0.34 13.67 3.03
C PRO A 128 -1.40 14.57 3.63
N GLU A 129 -2.33 13.98 4.38
CA GLU A 129 -3.26 14.78 5.15
C GLU A 129 -2.45 15.62 6.15
N ARG A 130 -2.60 16.93 6.07
CA ARG A 130 -1.98 17.80 7.07
C ARG A 130 -2.76 17.66 8.35
N THR A 131 -2.09 17.19 9.37
CA THR A 131 -2.61 17.23 10.73
C THR A 131 -2.30 18.62 11.27
N GLU A 132 -3.18 19.53 11.03
CA GLU A 132 -3.08 20.87 11.60
C GLU A 132 -4.00 20.98 12.79
#